data_e04cabc1452bb187b118e5f9865eb346
#
_entry.id   e04cabc1452bb187b118e5f9865eb346
#
_cell.length_a   1.000
_cell.length_b   1.000
_cell.length_c   1.000
_cell.angle_alpha   90.00
_cell.angle_beta   90.00
_cell.angle_gamma   90.00
#
_symmetry.space_group_name_H-M   'P 1'
#
loop_
_entity.id
_entity.type
_entity.pdbx_description
1 polymer ?
#
loop_
_entity_poly.entity_id
_entity_poly.type
_entity_poly.pdbx_seq_one_letter_code
_entity_poly.pdbx_strand_id
1 'polypeptide(L)'
;PGFAMYYPDIINSDNMSTWDFQGSGYLWLPPMMIDPYSEQIAYVGGGGINSQHHMVKLIFGMNGISAEDMPYMFDSKISAMAFSPLTNHQWYVSTEDGKFYFSLSNGESFTETSSFTGPGSHYFYGSTILPSPVDDKRIYIGGSGYSNPAVYLSTDGGETFSSFDDGLPNTLVYELVSLPDESMIFAATAVGPYFYSNDEGQWEDMAGEGAPDQTYWTVDYIP
;
A
#
# COMPACT_ATOMS: atom_id res chain seq x y z
N PRO A 1 9.89 -0.53 21.33
CA PRO A 1 8.46 -0.36 21.36
C PRO A 1 7.84 -1.38 20.42
N GLY A 2 6.92 -2.19 20.93
CA GLY A 2 6.22 -3.21 20.15
C GLY A 2 4.99 -2.59 19.47
N PHE A 3 4.55 -3.23 18.42
CA PHE A 3 3.26 -3.01 17.77
C PHE A 3 2.32 -4.11 18.23
N ALA A 4 1.12 -3.77 18.69
CA ALA A 4 0.12 -4.75 19.12
C ALA A 4 -1.15 -4.60 18.29
N MET A 5 -1.68 -5.71 17.82
CA MET A 5 -2.98 -5.78 17.18
C MET A 5 -4.03 -6.20 18.22
N TYR A 6 -5.14 -5.47 18.27
CA TYR A 6 -6.30 -5.80 19.07
C TYR A 6 -7.40 -6.31 18.13
N TYR A 7 -8.00 -7.42 18.46
CA TYR A 7 -9.07 -8.04 17.67
C TYR A 7 -10.14 -8.64 18.57
N PRO A 8 -11.41 -8.66 18.15
CA PRO A 8 -12.47 -9.31 18.89
C PRO A 8 -12.20 -10.80 19.03
N ASP A 9 -12.51 -11.36 20.21
CA ASP A 9 -12.48 -12.81 20.40
C ASP A 9 -13.57 -13.45 19.54
N ILE A 10 -13.19 -14.42 18.71
CA ILE A 10 -14.12 -15.13 17.81
C ILE A 10 -15.20 -15.90 18.59
N ILE A 11 -14.88 -16.37 19.81
CA ILE A 11 -15.81 -17.13 20.65
C ILE A 11 -16.67 -16.20 21.51
N ASN A 12 -16.14 -15.05 21.89
CA ASN A 12 -16.83 -14.05 22.71
C ASN A 12 -16.48 -12.64 22.25
N SER A 13 -17.36 -12.07 21.44
CA SER A 13 -17.18 -10.75 20.85
C SER A 13 -17.07 -9.58 21.84
N ASP A 14 -17.44 -9.83 23.11
CA ASP A 14 -17.32 -8.82 24.18
C ASP A 14 -15.88 -8.74 24.73
N ASN A 15 -15.03 -9.72 24.41
CA ASN A 15 -13.64 -9.73 24.78
C ASN A 15 -12.76 -9.32 23.60
N MET A 16 -11.65 -8.65 23.92
CA MET A 16 -10.61 -8.32 22.97
C MET A 16 -9.38 -9.17 23.27
N SER A 17 -8.88 -9.84 22.26
CA SER A 17 -7.58 -10.50 22.31
C SER A 17 -6.50 -9.61 21.72
N THR A 18 -5.24 -9.84 22.07
CA THR A 18 -4.09 -9.09 21.57
C THR A 18 -3.09 -10.03 20.92
N TRP A 19 -2.50 -9.55 19.85
CA TRP A 19 -1.33 -10.17 19.23
C TRP A 19 -0.21 -9.14 19.16
N ASP A 20 0.92 -9.44 19.79
CA ASP A 20 2.08 -8.56 19.79
C ASP A 20 2.97 -8.84 18.58
N PHE A 21 3.28 -7.80 17.81
CA PHE A 21 4.18 -7.89 16.68
C PHE A 21 5.61 -8.14 17.18
N GLN A 22 6.14 -9.32 16.90
CA GLN A 22 7.49 -9.71 17.29
C GLN A 22 8.49 -9.28 16.22
N GLY A 23 9.72 -8.96 16.63
CA GLY A 23 10.80 -8.64 15.70
C GLY A 23 11.01 -7.14 15.45
N SER A 24 11.71 -6.85 14.38
CA SER A 24 12.10 -5.50 13.94
C SER A 24 12.07 -5.41 12.41
N GLY A 25 12.27 -4.22 11.85
CA GLY A 25 12.29 -4.07 10.38
C GLY A 25 10.92 -3.72 9.78
N TYR A 26 10.01 -3.20 10.59
CA TYR A 26 8.73 -2.64 10.16
C TYR A 26 8.73 -1.12 10.28
N LEU A 27 7.87 -0.46 9.54
CA LEU A 27 7.58 0.97 9.71
C LEU A 27 6.82 1.22 11.01
N TRP A 28 6.78 2.47 11.46
CA TRP A 28 5.97 2.85 12.64
C TRP A 28 4.50 2.46 12.49
N LEU A 29 3.94 2.69 11.30
CA LEU A 29 2.64 2.18 10.87
C LEU A 29 2.89 1.19 9.72
N PRO A 30 3.05 -0.11 10.00
CA PRO A 30 3.30 -1.09 8.96
C PRO A 30 2.07 -1.23 8.07
N PRO A 31 2.23 -1.34 6.74
CA PRO A 31 1.10 -1.58 5.86
C PRO A 31 0.48 -2.93 6.18
N MET A 32 -0.85 -3.00 6.04
CA MET A 32 -1.62 -4.21 6.27
C MET A 32 -2.65 -4.38 5.16
N MET A 33 -2.85 -5.60 4.70
CA MET A 33 -3.87 -5.93 3.73
C MET A 33 -4.59 -7.22 4.10
N ILE A 34 -5.87 -7.32 3.78
CA ILE A 34 -6.69 -8.52 3.97
C ILE A 34 -6.58 -9.35 2.70
N ASP A 35 -6.46 -10.67 2.85
CA ASP A 35 -6.47 -11.58 1.72
C ASP A 35 -7.82 -11.48 0.97
N PRO A 36 -7.82 -11.20 -0.35
CA PRO A 36 -9.05 -10.99 -1.09
C PRO A 36 -9.89 -12.27 -1.26
N TYR A 37 -9.32 -13.44 -0.93
CA TYR A 37 -9.96 -14.74 -1.10
C TYR A 37 -10.26 -15.46 0.23
N SER A 38 -9.82 -14.87 1.36
CA SER A 38 -10.02 -15.44 2.67
C SER A 38 -10.19 -14.39 3.75
N GLU A 39 -11.37 -14.30 4.32
CA GLU A 39 -11.68 -13.43 5.47
C GLU A 39 -10.88 -13.78 6.74
N GLN A 40 -10.19 -14.93 6.74
CA GLN A 40 -9.40 -15.41 7.87
C GLN A 40 -7.90 -15.15 7.70
N ILE A 41 -7.48 -14.46 6.65
CA ILE A 41 -6.07 -14.19 6.38
C ILE A 41 -5.84 -12.69 6.18
N ALA A 42 -4.81 -12.18 6.83
CA ALA A 42 -4.28 -10.85 6.58
C ALA A 42 -2.75 -10.91 6.47
N TYR A 43 -2.18 -9.89 5.85
CA TYR A 43 -0.73 -9.74 5.70
C TYR A 43 -0.29 -8.42 6.32
N VAL A 44 0.83 -8.44 7.02
CA VAL A 44 1.46 -7.25 7.62
C VAL A 44 2.85 -7.07 7.02
N GLY A 45 3.17 -5.85 6.64
CA GLY A 45 4.43 -5.53 6.00
C GLY A 45 5.57 -5.35 6.97
N GLY A 46 6.57 -6.21 6.90
CA GLY A 46 7.81 -6.11 7.65
C GLY A 46 7.81 -6.82 9.00
N GLY A 47 8.93 -6.75 9.65
CA GLY A 47 9.17 -7.35 10.95
C GLY A 47 9.65 -8.79 10.85
N GLY A 48 8.82 -9.67 10.38
CA GLY A 48 9.07 -11.10 10.43
C GLY A 48 9.10 -11.68 11.85
N ILE A 49 8.83 -12.96 11.98
CA ILE A 49 8.86 -13.65 13.30
C ILE A 49 10.30 -14.01 13.66
N ASN A 50 11.06 -14.49 12.69
CA ASN A 50 12.44 -14.98 12.89
C ASN A 50 13.50 -14.11 12.22
N SER A 51 13.12 -13.20 11.35
CA SER A 51 14.02 -12.30 10.62
C SER A 51 13.33 -10.99 10.27
N GLN A 52 14.08 -10.06 9.70
CA GLN A 52 13.60 -8.73 9.33
C GLN A 52 13.09 -8.71 7.90
N HIS A 53 12.24 -7.71 7.57
CA HIS A 53 11.81 -7.36 6.23
C HIS A 53 11.04 -8.47 5.48
N HIS A 54 10.35 -9.34 6.21
CA HIS A 54 9.38 -10.26 5.61
C HIS A 54 7.98 -9.65 5.60
N MET A 55 7.14 -10.12 4.72
CA MET A 55 5.70 -10.03 4.87
C MET A 55 5.27 -11.13 5.85
N VAL A 56 4.47 -10.78 6.85
CA VAL A 56 3.96 -11.72 7.84
C VAL A 56 2.51 -12.02 7.52
N LYS A 57 2.21 -13.30 7.31
CA LYS A 57 0.85 -13.80 7.14
C LYS A 57 0.24 -14.09 8.50
N LEU A 58 -0.91 -13.50 8.76
CA LEU A 58 -1.73 -13.72 9.95
C LEU A 58 -2.92 -14.61 9.58
N ILE A 59 -3.15 -15.65 10.36
CA ILE A 59 -4.26 -16.58 10.18
C ILE A 59 -5.15 -16.51 11.41
N PHE A 60 -6.38 -16.04 11.23
CA PHE A 60 -7.38 -15.90 12.29
C PHE A 60 -8.16 -17.20 12.44
N GLY A 61 -7.86 -17.95 13.50
CA GLY A 61 -8.49 -19.22 13.81
C GLY A 61 -9.34 -19.17 15.08
N MET A 62 -10.09 -20.24 15.35
CA MET A 62 -10.93 -20.35 16.56
C MET A 62 -10.14 -20.26 17.88
N ASN A 63 -8.85 -20.55 17.85
CA ASN A 63 -7.97 -20.53 19.03
C ASN A 63 -7.07 -19.27 19.09
N GLY A 64 -7.35 -18.26 18.28
CA GLY A 64 -6.56 -17.03 18.19
C GLY A 64 -5.86 -16.85 16.85
N ILE A 65 -4.89 -15.94 16.80
CA ILE A 65 -4.08 -15.66 15.61
C ILE A 65 -2.83 -16.53 15.62
N SER A 66 -2.53 -17.18 14.49
CA SER A 66 -1.20 -17.69 14.18
C SER A 66 -0.53 -16.80 13.14
N ALA A 67 0.79 -16.71 13.22
CA ALA A 67 1.58 -15.88 12.31
C ALA A 67 2.72 -16.70 11.71
N GLU A 68 2.99 -16.48 10.44
CA GLU A 68 4.09 -17.11 9.71
C GLU A 68 4.78 -16.10 8.78
N ASP A 69 6.11 -16.18 8.65
CA ASP A 69 6.83 -15.37 7.70
C ASP A 69 6.58 -15.89 6.27
N MET A 70 6.26 -14.98 5.34
CA MET A 70 6.31 -15.30 3.93
C MET A 70 7.77 -15.54 3.50
N PRO A 71 8.01 -16.41 2.50
CA PRO A 71 9.37 -16.89 2.20
C PRO A 71 10.32 -15.82 1.66
N TYR A 72 9.81 -14.77 1.03
CA TYR A 72 10.65 -13.73 0.43
C TYR A 72 11.08 -12.69 1.47
N MET A 73 12.36 -12.37 1.51
CA MET A 73 12.94 -11.31 2.36
C MET A 73 13.32 -10.11 1.49
N PHE A 74 12.76 -8.95 1.83
CA PHE A 74 13.07 -7.69 1.15
C PHE A 74 14.36 -7.07 1.69
N ASP A 75 14.99 -6.22 0.90
CA ASP A 75 16.24 -5.54 1.29
C ASP A 75 16.00 -4.43 2.33
N SER A 76 14.79 -3.88 2.38
CA SER A 76 14.41 -2.76 3.24
C SER A 76 12.99 -2.95 3.80
N LYS A 77 12.56 -2.04 4.70
CA LYS A 77 11.22 -2.12 5.30
C LYS A 77 10.13 -1.95 4.25
N ILE A 78 9.11 -2.77 4.33
CA ILE A 78 7.94 -2.69 3.47
C ILE A 78 7.16 -1.41 3.79
N SER A 79 6.92 -0.58 2.77
CA SER A 79 6.22 0.70 2.89
C SER A 79 4.81 0.67 2.32
N ALA A 80 4.52 -0.21 1.37
CA ALA A 80 3.19 -0.45 0.85
C ALA A 80 3.05 -1.87 0.32
N MET A 81 1.82 -2.38 0.30
CA MET A 81 1.46 -3.68 -0.26
C MET A 81 0.10 -3.57 -0.94
N ALA A 82 -0.07 -4.26 -2.06
CA ALA A 82 -1.35 -4.38 -2.74
C ALA A 82 -1.49 -5.71 -3.47
N PHE A 83 -2.73 -6.16 -3.65
CA PHE A 83 -3.09 -7.24 -4.56
C PHE A 83 -3.64 -6.67 -5.86
N SER A 84 -3.43 -7.37 -6.98
CA SER A 84 -4.15 -7.07 -8.20
C SER A 84 -5.65 -7.38 -8.02
N PRO A 85 -6.57 -6.47 -8.32
CA PRO A 85 -7.99 -6.77 -8.29
C PRO A 85 -8.44 -7.67 -9.45
N LEU A 86 -7.61 -7.83 -10.48
CA LEU A 86 -7.92 -8.58 -11.70
C LEU A 86 -7.27 -9.97 -11.73
N THR A 87 -6.16 -10.16 -11.01
CA THR A 87 -5.33 -11.35 -11.09
C THR A 87 -4.90 -11.81 -9.71
N ASN A 88 -5.48 -12.89 -9.21
CA ASN A 88 -5.37 -13.34 -7.83
C ASN A 88 -3.97 -13.77 -7.36
N HIS A 89 -3.04 -14.03 -8.25
CA HIS A 89 -1.66 -14.41 -7.92
C HIS A 89 -0.66 -13.27 -8.07
N GLN A 90 -1.11 -12.08 -8.44
CA GLN A 90 -0.25 -10.92 -8.69
C GLN A 90 -0.28 -9.97 -7.50
N TRP A 91 0.88 -9.80 -6.86
CA TRP A 91 1.06 -8.99 -5.68
C TRP A 91 2.14 -7.95 -5.89
N TYR A 92 2.03 -6.85 -5.16
CA TYR A 92 2.92 -5.70 -5.28
C TYR A 92 3.40 -5.25 -3.91
N VAL A 93 4.67 -4.85 -3.83
CA VAL A 93 5.30 -4.34 -2.61
C VAL A 93 6.20 -3.17 -2.96
N SER A 94 6.13 -2.09 -2.17
CA SER A 94 7.12 -1.03 -2.14
C SER A 94 7.89 -1.05 -0.82
N THR A 95 9.12 -0.55 -0.83
CA THR A 95 9.96 -0.43 0.35
C THR A 95 10.30 1.02 0.70
N GLU A 96 10.74 1.30 1.94
CA GLU A 96 10.99 2.66 2.44
C GLU A 96 12.07 3.42 1.65
N ASP A 97 12.96 2.70 0.96
CA ASP A 97 14.00 3.23 0.09
C ASP A 97 13.54 3.45 -1.36
N GLY A 98 12.24 3.28 -1.65
CA GLY A 98 11.63 3.57 -2.93
C GLY A 98 11.75 2.47 -3.98
N LYS A 99 12.19 1.26 -3.61
CA LYS A 99 12.16 0.11 -4.52
C LYS A 99 10.76 -0.44 -4.67
N PHE A 100 10.49 -1.05 -5.81
CA PHE A 100 9.24 -1.72 -6.11
C PHE A 100 9.47 -3.16 -6.52
N TYR A 101 8.59 -4.03 -6.07
CA TYR A 101 8.63 -5.47 -6.29
C TYR A 101 7.26 -5.97 -6.74
N PHE A 102 7.24 -6.91 -7.66
CA PHE A 102 6.02 -7.61 -8.06
C PHE A 102 6.20 -9.12 -8.00
N SER A 103 5.12 -9.82 -7.67
CA SER A 103 5.03 -11.27 -7.61
C SER A 103 3.95 -11.77 -8.55
N LEU A 104 4.20 -12.89 -9.22
CA LEU A 104 3.22 -13.66 -10.01
C LEU A 104 2.97 -15.05 -9.38
N SER A 105 3.34 -15.22 -8.10
CA SER A 105 3.34 -16.50 -7.41
C SER A 105 2.69 -16.45 -6.02
N ASN A 106 1.67 -15.62 -5.83
CA ASN A 106 1.00 -15.41 -4.53
C ASN A 106 1.98 -14.99 -3.40
N GLY A 107 2.97 -14.15 -3.71
CA GLY A 107 3.94 -13.69 -2.72
C GLY A 107 5.03 -14.69 -2.34
N GLU A 108 5.10 -15.86 -2.98
CA GLU A 108 6.18 -16.84 -2.75
C GLU A 108 7.55 -16.35 -3.21
N SER A 109 7.56 -15.55 -4.28
CA SER A 109 8.75 -14.91 -4.82
C SER A 109 8.40 -13.55 -5.42
N PHE A 110 9.38 -12.64 -5.40
CA PHE A 110 9.23 -11.30 -5.97
C PHE A 110 10.35 -10.99 -6.94
N THR A 111 10.04 -10.15 -7.92
CA THR A 111 11.00 -9.55 -8.85
C THR A 111 11.10 -8.06 -8.55
N GLU A 112 12.31 -7.55 -8.34
CA GLU A 112 12.56 -6.11 -8.18
C GLU A 112 12.52 -5.42 -9.55
N THR A 113 11.85 -4.27 -9.63
CA THR A 113 11.89 -3.42 -10.82
C THR A 113 13.27 -2.80 -10.98
N SER A 114 13.94 -3.15 -12.06
CA SER A 114 15.34 -2.78 -12.29
C SER A 114 15.51 -1.28 -12.48
N SER A 115 16.50 -0.70 -11.79
CA SER A 115 16.89 0.72 -11.94
C SER A 115 15.79 1.73 -11.63
N PHE A 116 14.76 1.32 -10.89
CA PHE A 116 13.69 2.19 -10.42
C PHE A 116 13.93 2.61 -8.97
N THR A 117 13.78 3.91 -8.72
CA THR A 117 13.67 4.46 -7.38
C THR A 117 12.47 5.39 -7.39
N GLY A 118 11.42 4.94 -6.77
CA GLY A 118 10.14 5.66 -6.66
C GLY A 118 10.09 6.59 -5.45
N PRO A 119 8.89 7.03 -5.09
CA PRO A 119 8.71 7.88 -3.92
C PRO A 119 9.07 7.09 -2.66
N GLY A 120 9.94 7.65 -1.84
CA GLY A 120 10.25 7.08 -0.52
C GLY A 120 9.06 7.16 0.42
N SER A 121 9.11 6.39 1.51
CA SER A 121 8.15 6.53 2.60
C SER A 121 8.45 7.78 3.42
N HIS A 122 7.41 8.35 4.03
CA HIS A 122 7.59 9.34 5.09
C HIS A 122 7.92 8.64 6.42
N TYR A 123 8.54 9.35 7.36
CA TYR A 123 9.00 8.83 8.64
C TYR A 123 7.95 7.99 9.42
N PHE A 124 6.67 8.37 9.38
CA PHE A 124 5.58 7.64 10.05
C PHE A 124 4.72 6.81 9.11
N TYR A 125 4.68 7.16 7.84
CA TYR A 125 3.73 6.62 6.86
C TYR A 125 4.48 5.99 5.71
N GLY A 126 3.92 4.91 5.18
CA GLY A 126 4.41 4.26 3.99
C GLY A 126 4.11 5.05 2.72
N SER A 127 4.40 4.44 1.62
CA SER A 127 3.87 4.77 0.30
C SER A 127 2.51 4.09 0.10
N THR A 128 1.89 4.32 -1.04
CA THR A 128 0.65 3.64 -1.44
C THR A 128 0.84 3.00 -2.80
N ILE A 129 0.17 1.88 -3.04
CA ILE A 129 0.13 1.19 -4.34
C ILE A 129 -1.34 1.03 -4.72
N LEU A 130 -1.71 1.53 -5.88
CA LEU A 130 -3.04 1.38 -6.48
C LEU A 130 -2.90 0.59 -7.80
N PRO A 131 -3.17 -0.72 -7.79
CA PRO A 131 -3.35 -1.47 -9.03
C PRO A 131 -4.66 -1.07 -9.70
N SER A 132 -4.65 -0.93 -11.03
CA SER A 132 -5.84 -0.59 -11.80
C SER A 132 -6.92 -1.66 -11.67
N PRO A 133 -8.20 -1.28 -11.50
CA PRO A 133 -9.31 -2.21 -11.50
C PRO A 133 -9.74 -2.66 -12.89
N VAL A 134 -9.16 -2.10 -13.96
CA VAL A 134 -9.57 -2.36 -15.36
C VAL A 134 -8.42 -2.82 -16.28
N ASP A 135 -7.16 -2.68 -15.83
CA ASP A 135 -5.98 -3.03 -16.62
C ASP A 135 -4.89 -3.65 -15.71
N ASP A 136 -4.63 -4.95 -15.84
CA ASP A 136 -3.69 -5.71 -15.00
C ASP A 136 -2.22 -5.28 -15.15
N LYS A 137 -1.91 -4.44 -16.13
CA LYS A 137 -0.57 -3.88 -16.36
C LYS A 137 -0.40 -2.49 -15.76
N ARG A 138 -1.48 -1.84 -15.36
CA ARG A 138 -1.45 -0.48 -14.86
C ARG A 138 -1.37 -0.44 -13.34
N ILE A 139 -0.34 0.24 -12.84
CA ILE A 139 -0.06 0.34 -11.41
C ILE A 139 0.37 1.75 -11.09
N TYR A 140 -0.26 2.36 -10.10
CA TYR A 140 0.14 3.66 -9.57
C TYR A 140 0.84 3.47 -8.23
N ILE A 141 1.89 4.27 -7.99
CA ILE A 141 2.61 4.32 -6.72
C ILE A 141 2.62 5.76 -6.24
N GLY A 142 2.17 5.99 -5.02
CA GLY A 142 2.22 7.31 -4.38
C GLY A 142 3.08 7.30 -3.12
N GLY A 143 3.64 8.46 -2.77
CA GLY A 143 4.47 8.61 -1.57
C GLY A 143 5.05 10.02 -1.43
N SER A 144 6.30 10.14 -0.98
CA SER A 144 6.95 11.43 -0.75
C SER A 144 7.35 12.12 -2.06
N GLY A 145 6.73 13.24 -2.34
CA GLY A 145 7.04 14.11 -3.49
C GLY A 145 8.09 15.18 -3.23
N TYR A 146 8.82 15.13 -2.10
CA TYR A 146 9.80 16.17 -1.78
C TYR A 146 11.14 16.03 -2.50
N SER A 147 11.50 14.84 -2.91
CA SER A 147 12.78 14.57 -3.60
C SER A 147 12.61 13.84 -4.93
N ASN A 148 11.44 13.28 -5.17
CA ASN A 148 11.05 12.53 -6.35
C ASN A 148 9.62 12.93 -6.73
N PRO A 149 9.12 12.59 -7.93
CA PRO A 149 7.68 12.66 -8.22
C PRO A 149 6.82 12.02 -7.14
N ALA A 150 5.72 12.66 -6.77
CA ALA A 150 4.83 12.17 -5.72
C ALA A 150 4.04 10.94 -6.15
N VAL A 151 3.77 10.81 -7.46
CA VAL A 151 3.08 9.67 -8.06
C VAL A 151 3.81 9.19 -9.30
N TYR A 152 3.90 7.87 -9.44
CA TYR A 152 4.41 7.19 -10.63
C TYR A 152 3.37 6.25 -11.21
N LEU A 153 3.46 6.01 -12.51
CA LEU A 153 2.61 5.09 -13.26
C LEU A 153 3.46 4.07 -14.01
N SER A 154 3.12 2.79 -13.85
CA SER A 154 3.50 1.71 -14.75
C SER A 154 2.35 1.34 -15.67
N THR A 155 2.67 0.96 -16.92
CA THR A 155 1.73 0.42 -17.91
C THR A 155 2.19 -0.94 -18.46
N ASP A 156 3.16 -1.55 -17.80
CA ASP A 156 3.77 -2.84 -18.21
C ASP A 156 3.82 -3.87 -17.07
N GLY A 157 2.99 -3.69 -16.03
CA GLY A 157 2.89 -4.64 -14.92
C GLY A 157 3.95 -4.44 -13.83
N GLY A 158 4.58 -3.25 -13.77
CA GLY A 158 5.60 -2.92 -12.80
C GLY A 158 7.03 -3.13 -13.29
N GLU A 159 7.23 -3.43 -14.58
CA GLU A 159 8.58 -3.56 -15.15
C GLU A 159 9.27 -2.21 -15.28
N THR A 160 8.52 -1.15 -15.64
CA THR A 160 9.00 0.23 -15.69
C THR A 160 7.98 1.21 -15.13
N PHE A 161 8.46 2.37 -14.70
CA PHE A 161 7.64 3.47 -14.18
C PHE A 161 8.04 4.81 -14.80
N SER A 162 7.05 5.68 -14.98
CA SER A 162 7.23 7.09 -15.35
C SER A 162 6.54 7.99 -14.32
N SER A 163 6.97 9.24 -14.20
CA SER A 163 6.30 10.23 -13.35
C SER A 163 4.85 10.44 -13.80
N PHE A 164 3.96 10.59 -12.82
CA PHE A 164 2.52 10.78 -13.05
C PHE A 164 1.95 11.81 -12.06
N ASP A 165 2.68 12.89 -11.83
CA ASP A 165 2.37 13.90 -10.82
C ASP A 165 2.18 15.31 -11.39
N ASP A 166 1.93 15.44 -12.70
CA ASP A 166 1.64 16.74 -13.32
C ASP A 166 0.37 17.35 -12.71
N GLY A 167 0.50 18.57 -12.16
CA GLY A 167 -0.55 19.24 -11.39
C GLY A 167 -0.51 19.00 -9.89
N LEU A 168 0.22 17.99 -9.38
CA LEU A 168 0.43 17.82 -7.94
C LEU A 168 1.53 18.77 -7.44
N PRO A 169 1.36 19.40 -6.27
CA PRO A 169 2.46 20.11 -5.62
C PRO A 169 3.47 19.13 -5.01
N ASN A 170 4.65 19.63 -4.61
CA ASN A 170 5.58 18.85 -3.79
C ASN A 170 4.94 18.54 -2.43
N THR A 171 4.40 17.35 -2.30
CA THR A 171 3.64 16.91 -1.12
C THR A 171 3.87 15.42 -0.83
N LEU A 172 3.32 14.96 0.28
CA LEU A 172 3.17 13.54 0.58
C LEU A 172 1.83 13.06 0.05
N VAL A 173 1.83 11.97 -0.69
CA VAL A 173 0.64 11.21 -1.07
C VAL A 173 0.54 10.03 -0.11
N TYR A 174 -0.50 10.01 0.71
CA TYR A 174 -0.71 8.96 1.73
C TYR A 174 -1.50 7.79 1.18
N GLU A 175 -2.48 8.07 0.33
CA GLU A 175 -3.34 7.05 -0.26
C GLU A 175 -3.83 7.47 -1.64
N LEU A 176 -3.99 6.48 -2.50
CA LEU A 176 -4.61 6.60 -3.83
C LEU A 176 -5.79 5.65 -3.90
N VAL A 177 -6.90 6.11 -4.49
CA VAL A 177 -8.06 5.28 -4.84
C VAL A 177 -8.57 5.68 -6.20
N SER A 178 -9.13 4.73 -6.96
CA SER A 178 -9.80 5.01 -8.24
C SER A 178 -11.27 4.66 -8.18
N LEU A 179 -12.05 5.26 -9.08
CA LEU A 179 -13.36 4.73 -9.40
C LEU A 179 -13.22 3.33 -10.03
N PRO A 180 -14.27 2.47 -9.96
CA PRO A 180 -14.21 1.12 -10.52
C PRO A 180 -13.94 1.05 -12.03
N ASP A 181 -14.26 2.10 -12.78
CA ASP A 181 -13.99 2.24 -14.22
C ASP A 181 -12.70 3.01 -14.50
N GLU A 182 -11.98 3.42 -13.44
CA GLU A 182 -10.75 4.21 -13.49
C GLU A 182 -10.88 5.54 -14.28
N SER A 183 -12.09 6.07 -14.40
CA SER A 183 -12.31 7.38 -15.01
C SER A 183 -11.74 8.52 -14.17
N MET A 184 -11.64 8.33 -12.86
CA MET A 184 -11.04 9.26 -11.91
C MET A 184 -10.19 8.52 -10.90
N ILE A 185 -9.09 9.16 -10.49
CA ILE A 185 -8.22 8.71 -9.38
C ILE A 185 -8.16 9.84 -8.36
N PHE A 186 -8.24 9.51 -7.08
CA PHE A 186 -8.18 10.45 -5.98
C PHE A 186 -6.91 10.22 -5.14
N ALA A 187 -6.34 11.31 -4.66
CA ALA A 187 -5.16 11.30 -3.80
C ALA A 187 -5.44 12.00 -2.48
N ALA A 188 -5.21 11.31 -1.37
CA ALA A 188 -5.12 11.91 -0.05
C ALA A 188 -3.70 12.43 0.17
N THR A 189 -3.54 13.73 0.38
CA THR A 189 -2.22 14.36 0.50
C THR A 189 -2.04 15.19 1.78
N ALA A 190 -0.79 15.58 2.05
CA ALA A 190 -0.47 16.45 3.20
C ALA A 190 -1.06 17.86 3.08
N VAL A 191 -1.45 18.31 1.89
CA VAL A 191 -1.87 19.70 1.63
C VAL A 191 -3.29 19.82 1.07
N GLY A 192 -4.01 18.73 0.91
CA GLY A 192 -5.38 18.72 0.39
C GLY A 192 -5.70 17.42 -0.31
N PRO A 193 -6.95 17.20 -0.71
CA PRO A 193 -7.32 16.10 -1.59
C PRO A 193 -7.17 16.55 -3.05
N TYR A 194 -6.65 15.67 -3.89
CA TYR A 194 -6.49 15.89 -5.33
C TYR A 194 -7.23 14.81 -6.10
N PHE A 195 -7.61 15.11 -7.33
CA PHE A 195 -8.11 14.11 -8.26
C PHE A 195 -7.42 14.24 -9.62
N TYR A 196 -7.31 13.12 -10.30
CA TYR A 196 -6.92 13.03 -11.70
C TYR A 196 -8.10 12.55 -12.51
N SER A 197 -8.39 13.21 -13.62
CA SER A 197 -9.36 12.74 -14.58
C SER A 197 -8.69 12.54 -15.94
N ASN A 198 -9.13 11.51 -16.68
CA ASN A 198 -8.61 11.24 -18.02
C ASN A 198 -8.92 12.38 -19.01
N ASP A 199 -9.96 13.15 -18.75
CA ASP A 199 -10.38 14.27 -19.63
C ASP A 199 -9.43 15.47 -19.49
N GLU A 200 -8.96 15.76 -18.29
CA GLU A 200 -8.05 16.88 -18.00
C GLU A 200 -6.57 16.51 -18.20
N GLY A 201 -6.22 15.24 -17.97
CA GLY A 201 -4.87 14.73 -18.15
C GLY A 201 -3.85 15.25 -17.14
N GLN A 202 -4.30 15.81 -16.02
CA GLN A 202 -3.48 16.31 -14.91
C GLN A 202 -4.21 16.15 -13.58
N TRP A 203 -3.48 16.29 -12.48
CA TRP A 203 -4.05 16.35 -11.13
C TRP A 203 -4.61 17.75 -10.84
N GLU A 204 -5.76 17.79 -10.20
CA GLU A 204 -6.45 19.02 -9.81
C GLU A 204 -6.77 19.02 -8.32
N ASP A 205 -6.71 20.21 -7.74
CA ASP A 205 -7.04 20.46 -6.34
C ASP A 205 -8.55 20.44 -6.13
N MET A 206 -9.02 19.64 -5.18
CA MET A 206 -10.44 19.59 -4.79
C MET A 206 -10.85 20.71 -3.83
N ALA A 207 -9.94 21.55 -3.35
CA ALA A 207 -10.28 22.70 -2.50
C ALA A 207 -11.22 23.67 -3.20
N GLY A 208 -11.09 23.84 -4.51
CA GLY A 208 -12.02 24.60 -5.36
C GLY A 208 -13.43 24.05 -5.39
N GLU A 209 -13.62 22.76 -5.11
CA GLU A 209 -14.89 22.04 -5.03
C GLU A 209 -15.46 21.97 -3.60
N GLY A 210 -14.88 22.72 -2.67
CA GLY A 210 -15.35 22.85 -1.28
C GLY A 210 -14.68 21.92 -0.25
N ALA A 211 -13.68 21.14 -0.66
CA ALA A 211 -12.86 20.40 0.28
C ALA A 211 -11.89 21.38 1.00
N PRO A 212 -11.73 21.30 2.34
CA PRO A 212 -10.79 22.18 3.05
C PRO A 212 -9.32 21.82 2.77
N ASP A 213 -8.45 22.84 2.74
CA ASP A 213 -7.00 22.70 2.68
C ASP A 213 -6.47 22.18 4.02
N GLN A 214 -6.36 20.88 4.13
CA GLN A 214 -5.81 20.22 5.31
C GLN A 214 -5.18 18.88 4.91
N THR A 215 -4.47 18.24 5.83
CA THR A 215 -3.95 16.89 5.60
C THR A 215 -5.08 15.87 5.55
N TYR A 216 -5.10 15.07 4.50
CA TYR A 216 -5.95 13.89 4.33
C TYR A 216 -5.08 12.65 4.39
N TRP A 217 -5.34 11.79 5.38
CA TRP A 217 -4.57 10.57 5.62
C TRP A 217 -5.06 9.37 4.82
N THR A 218 -6.32 9.41 4.46
CA THR A 218 -6.99 8.31 3.75
C THR A 218 -8.05 8.87 2.81
N VAL A 219 -8.30 8.15 1.75
CA VAL A 219 -9.37 8.36 0.79
C VAL A 219 -9.93 7.00 0.38
N ASP A 220 -11.23 6.87 0.30
CA ASP A 220 -11.87 5.62 -0.11
C ASP A 220 -13.09 5.89 -1.00
N TYR A 221 -13.40 4.93 -1.85
CA TYR A 221 -14.60 4.93 -2.68
C TYR A 221 -15.69 4.08 -2.02
N ILE A 222 -16.84 4.70 -1.75
CA ILE A 222 -18.02 4.03 -1.23
C ILE A 222 -19.02 3.89 -2.38
N PRO A 223 -19.36 2.64 -2.83
CA PRO A 223 -20.26 2.39 -3.95
C PRO A 223 -21.72 2.73 -3.64
#